data_b4273f625c5dcf3b14a694856a2bf674
#
_entry.id   b4273f625c5dcf3b14a694856a2bf674
#
_cell.length_a   1.000
_cell.length_b   1.000
_cell.length_c   1.000
_cell.angle_alpha   90.00
_cell.angle_beta   90.00
_cell.angle_gamma   90.00
#
_symmetry.space_group_name_H-M   'P 1'
#
loop_
_entity.id
_entity.type
_entity.pdbx_description
1 polymer ?
#
loop_
_entity_poly.entity_id
_entity_poly.type
_entity_poly.pdbx_seq_one_letter_code
_entity_poly.pdbx_strand_id
1 'polypeptide(L)'
;MPRRSILLFAGACLAIAAALAIVTVVVVGNRPSATRGEIGATGQPLVGGDFQLVNQDGRPVDQTMLNGKWSLVFFGFTYCPDYCPTTLGVLNAVQERMGDKAKDLQIVFVSIDPERDTPKLL
;
A
#
# COMPACT_ATOMS: atom_id res chain seq x y z
N MET A 1 37.99 -0.11 50.24
CA MET A 1 38.18 0.03 48.79
C MET A 1 38.60 1.45 48.49
N PRO A 2 39.71 1.69 47.76
CA PRO A 2 40.20 3.02 47.51
C PRO A 2 39.22 3.81 46.62
N ARG A 3 38.87 5.03 47.06
CA ARG A 3 37.97 5.96 46.35
C ARG A 3 38.28 6.09 44.82
N ARG A 4 39.52 5.90 44.45
CA ARG A 4 40.00 5.94 43.05
C ARG A 4 39.38 4.83 42.17
N SER A 5 39.22 3.60 42.69
CA SER A 5 38.61 2.49 41.97
C SER A 5 37.13 2.74 41.72
N ILE A 6 36.38 3.30 42.65
CA ILE A 6 34.95 3.62 42.51
C ILE A 6 34.76 4.70 41.42
N LEU A 7 35.62 5.72 41.40
CA LEU A 7 35.57 6.78 40.39
C LEU A 7 35.88 6.25 38.97
N LEU A 8 36.84 5.30 38.85
CA LEU A 8 37.14 4.67 37.59
C LEU A 8 35.98 3.79 37.06
N PHE A 9 35.34 3.01 37.93
CA PHE A 9 34.18 2.22 37.55
C PHE A 9 33.00 3.10 37.18
N ALA A 10 32.71 4.16 37.93
CA ALA A 10 31.65 5.11 37.58
C ALA A 10 31.89 5.80 36.25
N GLY A 11 33.13 6.20 35.96
CA GLY A 11 33.50 6.80 34.67
C GLY A 11 33.36 5.84 33.49
N ALA A 12 33.78 4.57 33.68
CA ALA A 12 33.59 3.51 32.66
C ALA A 12 32.11 3.23 32.35
N CYS A 13 31.27 3.13 33.38
CA CYS A 13 29.82 2.93 33.20
C CYS A 13 29.16 4.10 32.43
N LEU A 14 29.53 5.34 32.77
CA LEU A 14 29.04 6.53 32.06
C LEU A 14 29.47 6.55 30.59
N ALA A 15 30.75 6.20 30.31
CA ALA A 15 31.25 6.13 28.94
C ALA A 15 30.52 5.06 28.11
N ILE A 16 30.23 3.87 28.69
CA ILE A 16 29.49 2.79 28.04
C ILE A 16 28.03 3.22 27.79
N ALA A 17 27.39 3.86 28.76
CA ALA A 17 26.02 4.36 28.60
C ALA A 17 25.92 5.42 27.50
N ALA A 18 26.88 6.34 27.43
CA ALA A 18 26.95 7.34 26.38
C ALA A 18 27.18 6.71 24.98
N ALA A 19 28.07 5.72 24.89
CA ALA A 19 28.32 5.00 23.63
C ALA A 19 27.06 4.24 23.16
N LEU A 20 26.35 3.56 24.07
CA LEU A 20 25.10 2.88 23.74
C LEU A 20 23.99 3.85 23.31
N ALA A 21 23.89 5.03 23.94
CA ALA A 21 22.93 6.05 23.55
C ALA A 21 23.26 6.61 22.14
N ILE A 22 24.51 6.83 21.80
CA ILE A 22 24.92 7.28 20.47
C ILE A 22 24.60 6.19 19.42
N VAL A 23 24.92 4.93 19.72
CA VAL A 23 24.63 3.80 18.81
C VAL A 23 23.12 3.66 18.57
N THR A 24 22.30 3.79 19.63
CA THR A 24 20.84 3.72 19.46
C THR A 24 20.30 4.88 18.63
N VAL A 25 20.79 6.11 18.84
CA VAL A 25 20.37 7.27 18.04
C VAL A 25 20.78 7.09 16.58
N VAL A 26 21.99 6.62 16.30
CA VAL A 26 22.48 6.39 14.93
C VAL A 26 21.71 5.25 14.25
N VAL A 27 21.47 4.14 14.96
CA VAL A 27 20.75 2.97 14.40
C VAL A 27 19.28 3.29 14.17
N VAL A 28 18.64 4.03 15.09
CA VAL A 28 17.22 4.42 14.94
C VAL A 28 17.07 5.54 13.92
N GLY A 29 18.01 6.49 13.88
CA GLY A 29 17.99 7.59 12.91
C GLY A 29 18.35 7.17 11.47
N ASN A 30 19.11 6.08 11.30
CA ASN A 30 19.47 5.51 9.99
C ASN A 30 18.55 4.33 9.59
N ARG A 31 17.48 4.05 10.31
CA ARG A 31 16.49 3.08 9.79
C ARG A 31 15.88 3.71 8.53
N PRO A 32 16.07 3.10 7.34
CA PRO A 32 15.26 3.50 6.21
C PRO A 32 13.82 3.36 6.66
N SER A 33 13.09 4.49 6.65
CA SER A 33 11.65 4.49 6.93
C SER A 33 11.05 3.45 6.01
N ALA A 34 10.53 2.36 6.57
CA ALA A 34 9.80 1.37 5.81
C ALA A 34 8.74 2.13 5.02
N THR A 35 8.82 2.05 3.73
CA THR A 35 8.10 2.79 2.72
C THR A 35 6.58 2.71 2.98
N ARG A 36 6.12 3.60 3.81
CA ARG A 36 4.73 4.05 3.81
C ARG A 36 4.67 4.89 2.54
N GLY A 37 3.98 4.41 1.52
CA GLY A 37 3.94 4.90 0.17
C GLY A 37 4.56 6.30 0.02
N GLU A 38 5.69 6.36 -0.67
CA GLU A 38 6.47 7.58 -0.83
C GLU A 38 5.57 8.64 -1.46
N ILE A 39 5.10 9.57 -0.64
CA ILE A 39 4.45 10.77 -1.16
C ILE A 39 5.59 11.61 -1.72
N GLY A 40 5.63 11.79 -3.03
CA GLY A 40 6.62 12.65 -3.67
C GLY A 40 6.67 14.03 -3.00
N ALA A 41 7.78 14.73 -3.08
CA ALA A 41 7.99 16.06 -2.48
C ALA A 41 6.92 17.10 -2.84
N THR A 42 6.07 16.81 -3.82
CA THR A 42 4.91 17.60 -4.27
C THR A 42 3.58 17.15 -3.66
N GLY A 43 3.57 16.15 -2.77
CA GLY A 43 2.35 15.59 -2.19
C GLY A 43 1.57 14.66 -3.14
N GLN A 44 2.08 14.40 -4.33
CA GLN A 44 1.49 13.46 -5.27
C GLN A 44 1.98 12.03 -5.00
N PRO A 45 1.11 11.01 -5.08
CA PRO A 45 1.53 9.62 -4.94
C PRO A 45 2.47 9.24 -6.09
N LEU A 46 3.54 8.49 -5.77
CA LEU A 46 4.48 7.96 -6.78
C LEU A 46 3.89 6.79 -7.59
N VAL A 47 2.70 6.33 -7.19
CA VAL A 47 1.99 5.22 -7.83
C VAL A 47 0.71 5.76 -8.44
N GLY A 48 0.47 5.41 -9.69
CA GLY A 48 -0.66 5.90 -10.48
C GLY A 48 -0.16 6.67 -11.69
N GLY A 49 -1.09 7.20 -12.46
CA GLY A 49 -0.81 7.96 -13.68
C GLY A 49 -1.82 7.62 -14.77
N ASP A 50 -1.58 8.15 -15.95
CA ASP A 50 -2.42 7.89 -17.11
C ASP A 50 -2.29 6.43 -17.53
N PHE A 51 -3.42 5.81 -17.88
CA PHE A 51 -3.47 4.46 -18.40
C PHE A 51 -4.39 4.36 -19.60
N GLN A 52 -4.16 3.34 -20.42
CA GLN A 52 -5.05 2.94 -21.51
C GLN A 52 -5.30 1.44 -21.39
N LEU A 53 -6.56 1.07 -21.24
CA LEU A 53 -7.02 -0.31 -21.09
C LEU A 53 -8.16 -0.56 -22.07
N VAL A 54 -8.61 -1.81 -22.14
CA VAL A 54 -9.78 -2.22 -22.91
C VAL A 54 -10.80 -2.79 -21.94
N ASN A 55 -12.05 -2.31 -22.00
CA ASN A 55 -13.11 -2.82 -21.15
C ASN A 55 -13.69 -4.15 -21.69
N GLN A 56 -14.62 -4.74 -20.94
CA GLN A 56 -15.32 -6.00 -21.30
C GLN A 56 -16.09 -5.92 -22.63
N ASP A 57 -16.43 -4.72 -23.10
CA ASP A 57 -17.09 -4.50 -24.41
C ASP A 57 -16.08 -4.37 -25.57
N GLY A 58 -14.77 -4.50 -25.30
CA GLY A 58 -13.72 -4.31 -26.28
C GLY A 58 -13.45 -2.85 -26.61
N ARG A 59 -13.93 -1.89 -25.82
CA ARG A 59 -13.74 -0.44 -26.04
C ARG A 59 -12.53 0.07 -25.26
N PRO A 60 -11.75 1.00 -25.85
CA PRO A 60 -10.67 1.64 -25.12
C PRO A 60 -11.24 2.51 -23.97
N VAL A 61 -10.59 2.44 -22.81
CA VAL A 61 -10.87 3.24 -21.63
C VAL A 61 -9.57 3.77 -21.02
N ASP A 62 -9.64 4.92 -20.39
CA ASP A 62 -8.52 5.58 -19.74
C ASP A 62 -8.89 6.02 -18.32
N GLN A 63 -8.01 6.77 -17.67
CA GLN A 63 -8.20 7.26 -16.31
C GLN A 63 -9.46 8.12 -16.13
N THR A 64 -10.03 8.67 -17.18
CA THR A 64 -11.23 9.51 -17.11
C THR A 64 -12.46 8.71 -16.68
N MET A 65 -12.45 7.37 -16.86
CA MET A 65 -13.52 6.49 -16.36
C MET A 65 -13.66 6.52 -14.83
N LEU A 66 -12.63 6.95 -14.12
CA LEU A 66 -12.63 7.03 -12.65
C LEU A 66 -13.21 8.34 -12.13
N ASN A 67 -13.54 9.30 -13.01
CA ASN A 67 -14.03 10.61 -12.61
C ASN A 67 -15.50 10.56 -12.16
N GLY A 68 -15.81 11.40 -11.18
CA GLY A 68 -17.19 11.65 -10.74
C GLY A 68 -17.78 10.65 -9.75
N LYS A 69 -17.06 9.56 -9.45
CA LYS A 69 -17.45 8.56 -8.46
C LYS A 69 -16.26 8.10 -7.63
N TRP A 70 -16.55 7.56 -6.46
CA TRP A 70 -15.56 6.77 -5.73
C TRP A 70 -15.27 5.48 -6.49
N SER A 71 -14.01 5.24 -6.77
CA SER A 71 -13.59 4.06 -7.53
C SER A 71 -12.79 3.12 -6.64
N LEU A 72 -13.27 1.90 -6.47
CA LEU A 72 -12.53 0.82 -5.84
C LEU A 72 -11.91 0.00 -6.95
N VAL A 73 -10.60 0.11 -7.12
CA VAL A 73 -9.86 -0.64 -8.14
C VAL A 73 -9.30 -1.91 -7.53
N PHE A 74 -9.62 -3.04 -8.14
CA PHE A 74 -9.17 -4.37 -7.72
C PHE A 74 -8.42 -5.04 -8.85
N PHE A 75 -7.18 -5.44 -8.59
CA PHE A 75 -6.34 -6.15 -9.54
C PHE A 75 -6.43 -7.65 -9.31
N GLY A 76 -6.71 -8.42 -10.37
CA GLY A 76 -6.88 -9.86 -10.27
C GLY A 76 -6.83 -10.55 -11.63
N PHE A 77 -7.25 -11.81 -11.68
CA PHE A 77 -7.37 -12.60 -12.91
C PHE A 77 -8.46 -13.67 -12.74
N THR A 78 -9.12 -14.06 -13.85
CA THR A 78 -10.30 -14.94 -13.80
C THR A 78 -9.98 -16.35 -13.33
N TYR A 79 -8.79 -16.85 -13.59
CA TYR A 79 -8.33 -18.19 -13.17
C TYR A 79 -7.81 -18.25 -11.73
N CYS A 80 -8.00 -17.21 -10.94
CA CYS A 80 -7.66 -17.22 -9.53
C CYS A 80 -8.59 -18.15 -8.76
N PRO A 81 -8.07 -19.21 -8.09
CA PRO A 81 -8.94 -20.26 -7.55
C PRO A 81 -9.67 -19.86 -6.27
N ASP A 82 -9.24 -18.83 -5.55
CA ASP A 82 -9.75 -18.54 -4.20
C ASP A 82 -9.91 -17.04 -3.93
N TYR A 83 -8.82 -16.28 -3.92
CA TYR A 83 -8.85 -14.90 -3.44
C TYR A 83 -9.71 -13.96 -4.29
N CYS A 84 -9.65 -14.07 -5.61
CA CYS A 84 -10.39 -13.15 -6.48
C CYS A 84 -11.90 -13.33 -6.39
N PRO A 85 -12.47 -14.55 -6.50
CA PRO A 85 -13.92 -14.74 -6.35
C PRO A 85 -14.40 -14.38 -4.93
N THR A 86 -13.63 -14.73 -3.90
CA THR A 86 -13.95 -14.35 -2.52
C THR A 86 -13.99 -12.84 -2.34
N THR A 87 -13.00 -12.12 -2.86
CA THR A 87 -12.95 -10.66 -2.77
C THR A 87 -14.11 -10.02 -3.52
N LEU A 88 -14.42 -10.46 -4.74
CA LEU A 88 -15.56 -9.95 -5.51
C LEU A 88 -16.88 -10.20 -4.77
N GLY A 89 -17.05 -11.36 -4.12
CA GLY A 89 -18.22 -11.65 -3.28
C GLY A 89 -18.35 -10.66 -2.10
N VAL A 90 -17.24 -10.33 -1.44
CA VAL A 90 -17.24 -9.32 -0.36
C VAL A 90 -17.58 -7.93 -0.91
N LEU A 91 -17.06 -7.55 -2.07
CA LEU A 91 -17.34 -6.25 -2.69
C LEU A 91 -18.81 -6.12 -3.08
N ASN A 92 -19.43 -7.18 -3.61
CA ASN A 92 -20.86 -7.21 -3.88
C ASN A 92 -21.68 -7.02 -2.60
N ALA A 93 -21.35 -7.74 -1.54
CA ALA A 93 -22.03 -7.59 -0.25
C ALA A 93 -21.87 -6.18 0.34
N VAL A 94 -20.75 -5.52 0.12
CA VAL A 94 -20.54 -4.11 0.51
C VAL A 94 -21.47 -3.20 -0.29
N GLN A 95 -21.56 -3.35 -1.63
CA GLN A 95 -22.47 -2.55 -2.45
C GLN A 95 -23.93 -2.71 -2.04
N GLU A 96 -24.37 -3.94 -1.78
CA GLU A 96 -25.72 -4.21 -1.29
C GLU A 96 -26.01 -3.50 0.04
N ARG A 97 -25.07 -3.54 0.99
CA ARG A 97 -25.22 -2.87 2.29
C ARG A 97 -25.18 -1.34 2.20
N MET A 98 -24.53 -0.79 1.20
CA MET A 98 -24.51 0.65 0.97
C MET A 98 -25.85 1.20 0.49
N GLY A 99 -26.71 0.38 -0.11
CA GLY A 99 -28.01 0.78 -0.63
C GLY A 99 -27.90 1.95 -1.60
N ASP A 100 -28.60 3.06 -1.35
CA ASP A 100 -28.59 4.23 -2.23
C ASP A 100 -27.20 4.87 -2.40
N LYS A 101 -26.33 4.75 -1.41
CA LYS A 101 -24.94 5.27 -1.49
C LYS A 101 -24.07 4.48 -2.47
N ALA A 102 -24.46 3.29 -2.86
CA ALA A 102 -23.76 2.50 -3.86
C ALA A 102 -23.72 3.16 -5.24
N LYS A 103 -24.63 4.12 -5.52
CA LYS A 103 -24.65 4.89 -6.77
C LYS A 103 -23.40 5.77 -6.95
N ASP A 104 -22.78 6.15 -5.85
CA ASP A 104 -21.56 6.98 -5.83
C ASP A 104 -20.28 6.15 -5.83
N LEU A 105 -20.40 4.80 -5.79
CA LEU A 105 -19.30 3.85 -5.82
C LEU A 105 -19.33 3.05 -7.12
N GLN A 106 -18.17 2.95 -7.77
CA GLN A 106 -17.92 1.98 -8.83
C GLN A 106 -16.82 1.00 -8.40
N ILE A 107 -16.99 -0.27 -8.74
CA ILE A 107 -15.97 -1.29 -8.58
C ILE A 107 -15.35 -1.53 -9.96
N VAL A 108 -14.04 -1.40 -10.06
CA VAL A 108 -13.28 -1.60 -11.29
C VAL A 108 -12.36 -2.79 -11.09
N PHE A 109 -12.65 -3.89 -11.77
CA PHE A 109 -11.78 -5.05 -11.84
C PHE A 109 -10.79 -4.86 -13.00
N VAL A 110 -9.50 -4.96 -12.72
CA VAL A 110 -8.43 -4.87 -13.71
C VAL A 110 -7.71 -6.20 -13.78
N SER A 111 -7.82 -6.89 -14.91
CA SER A 111 -7.07 -8.12 -15.11
C SER A 111 -5.58 -7.86 -15.28
N ILE A 112 -4.78 -8.67 -14.57
CA ILE A 112 -3.32 -8.71 -14.71
C ILE A 112 -2.85 -9.87 -15.60
N ASP A 113 -3.78 -10.57 -16.24
CA ASP A 113 -3.51 -11.73 -17.12
C ASP A 113 -4.21 -11.56 -18.48
N PRO A 114 -3.82 -10.56 -19.28
CA PRO A 114 -4.51 -10.19 -20.50
C PRO A 114 -4.48 -11.28 -21.60
N GLU A 115 -3.57 -12.25 -21.50
CA GLU A 115 -3.48 -13.34 -22.46
C GLU A 115 -4.64 -14.34 -22.30
N ARG A 116 -5.10 -14.56 -21.07
CA ARG A 116 -6.22 -15.48 -20.76
C ARG A 116 -7.55 -14.76 -20.57
N ASP A 117 -7.49 -13.60 -19.94
CA ASP A 117 -8.67 -12.80 -19.60
C ASP A 117 -9.04 -11.87 -20.77
N THR A 118 -9.69 -12.45 -21.77
CA THR A 118 -10.16 -11.65 -22.91
C THR A 118 -11.43 -10.88 -22.55
N PRO A 119 -11.79 -9.79 -23.27
CA PRO A 119 -13.03 -9.06 -23.04
C PRO A 119 -14.29 -9.92 -23.07
N LYS A 120 -14.27 -11.01 -23.85
CA LYS A 120 -15.40 -11.93 -23.95
C LYS A 120 -15.57 -12.81 -22.68
N LEU A 121 -14.51 -12.97 -21.93
CA LEU A 121 -14.49 -13.83 -20.73
C LEU A 121 -14.78 -13.01 -19.46
N LEU A 122 -14.50 -11.72 -19.47
CA LEU A 122 -14.78 -10.75 -18.41
C LEU A 122 -16.23 -10.25 -18.48
#